data_df0d5208fd4a68586caf1e3ee0be658c
#
_entry.id   df0d5208fd4a68586caf1e3ee0be658c
#
_cell.length_a   1.000
_cell.length_b   1.000
_cell.length_c   1.000
_cell.angle_alpha   90.00
_cell.angle_beta   90.00
_cell.angle_gamma   90.00
#
_symmetry.space_group_name_H-M   'P 1'
#
loop_
_entity.id
_entity.type
_entity.pdbx_description
1 polymer ?
#
loop_
_entity_poly.entity_id
_entity_poly.type
_entity_poly.pdbx_seq_one_letter_code
_entity_poly.pdbx_strand_id
1 'polypeptide(L)'
;MATLDDDLANAVTEGFRQAQTDIANQDLILSGTGDVTVTLADGSKKTGPSWSKLIAQAGAAGASAAAAAASEKNAKTSETNANSSKTAAASSASAAKTSETNAKTSETNAKTSETNAKTSETNAANSASSAAASLAAAQLLTSVPYEAAPFPDVWLPLNDDLRLLAGFAPYDKLTISGQVLELPTKSATFTRSTKATYIDKSGVLQIAEINEPRFERDGLLMEGQSTNYILNSDDPSKWGTHGSLTDKVITDGATQAVTYFGTVNATTPSNNHWIVGTPTIPAAAGEIFTISARFKSTSDRVRFRFALDNVQIADVAFDGITGARVGGPSGGATYTTSLGSDGYIYASMTIAVASAGSLVGQIWFNGTANIAAGAAIYVQTVQVEKTAIPTSYIPTGSAAVTRIGDLLTLQPQGNIGYNTVGDIFARTIALEFTVDQFVQPTTGPAYVDFLLNVGARNDIILRGVSNQLISYRSSGGIAIPNVTYPFNKKIYVQTVDVANDNTVVGYFDGKSTTRAGNAPTGPTSSSTSIRFNSNSFAVYHIRNFRIWHRLLTLNQINGLR
;
A
#
# COMPACT_ATOMS: atom_id res chain seq x y z
N MET A 1 2.17 16.27 22.38
CA MET A 1 3.03 17.36 21.86
C MET A 1 2.75 17.72 20.39
N ALA A 2 2.11 16.86 19.60
CA ALA A 2 1.77 17.16 18.20
C ALA A 2 0.64 18.19 18.01
N THR A 3 -0.31 18.30 18.93
CA THR A 3 -1.48 19.18 18.82
C THR A 3 -1.19 20.67 19.02
N LEU A 4 -0.08 21.02 19.65
CA LEU A 4 0.26 22.42 19.90
C LEU A 4 0.94 23.10 18.71
N ASP A 5 1.66 22.31 17.91
CA ASP A 5 2.35 22.80 16.69
C ASP A 5 1.37 23.01 15.53
N ASP A 6 0.37 22.15 15.39
CA ASP A 6 -0.64 22.27 14.33
C ASP A 6 -1.61 23.44 14.60
N ASP A 7 -1.98 23.66 15.86
CA ASP A 7 -2.80 24.82 16.25
C ASP A 7 -2.04 26.13 16.07
N LEU A 8 -0.73 26.13 16.31
CA LEU A 8 0.12 27.30 16.09
C LEU A 8 0.31 27.58 14.59
N ALA A 9 0.52 26.55 13.78
CA ALA A 9 0.66 26.70 12.32
C ALA A 9 -0.63 27.21 11.67
N ASN A 10 -1.77 26.72 12.10
CA ASN A 10 -3.08 27.19 11.64
C ASN A 10 -3.35 28.63 12.07
N ALA A 11 -3.05 28.98 13.32
CA ALA A 11 -3.22 30.34 13.83
C ALA A 11 -2.31 31.33 13.08
N VAL A 12 -1.09 30.95 12.75
CA VAL A 12 -0.15 31.76 11.98
C VAL A 12 -0.65 31.97 10.54
N THR A 13 -1.13 30.89 9.89
CA THR A 13 -1.62 30.96 8.50
C THR A 13 -2.87 31.80 8.39
N GLU A 14 -3.82 31.66 9.32
CA GLU A 14 -5.04 32.49 9.35
C GLU A 14 -4.74 33.94 9.68
N GLY A 15 -3.83 34.20 10.60
CA GLY A 15 -3.35 35.58 10.89
C GLY A 15 -2.72 36.24 9.65
N PHE A 16 -2.00 35.45 8.84
CA PHE A 16 -1.38 35.95 7.61
C PHE A 16 -2.42 36.26 6.52
N ARG A 17 -3.41 35.41 6.32
CA ARG A 17 -4.52 35.63 5.38
C ARG A 17 -5.34 36.84 5.77
N GLN A 18 -5.59 37.01 7.06
CA GLN A 18 -6.28 38.18 7.61
C GLN A 18 -5.49 39.47 7.32
N ALA A 19 -4.19 39.48 7.57
CA ALA A 19 -3.34 40.61 7.29
C ALA A 19 -3.34 41.01 5.80
N GLN A 20 -3.37 40.06 4.89
CA GLN A 20 -3.48 40.31 3.44
C GLN A 20 -4.82 40.99 3.08
N THR A 21 -5.91 40.51 3.67
CA THR A 21 -7.25 41.11 3.46
C THR A 21 -7.31 42.55 4.00
N ASP A 22 -6.72 42.79 5.16
CA ASP A 22 -6.67 44.11 5.78
C ASP A 22 -5.82 45.09 4.96
N ILE A 23 -4.72 44.64 4.36
CA ILE A 23 -3.91 45.46 3.46
C ILE A 23 -4.69 45.81 2.19
N ALA A 24 -5.37 44.84 1.57
CA ALA A 24 -6.19 45.10 0.39
C ALA A 24 -7.35 46.06 0.67
N ASN A 25 -7.97 45.94 1.82
CA ASN A 25 -9.01 46.87 2.30
C ASN A 25 -8.46 48.28 2.54
N GLN A 26 -7.25 48.39 3.10
CA GLN A 26 -6.58 49.69 3.27
C GLN A 26 -6.28 50.37 1.94
N ASP A 27 -5.76 49.63 0.98
CA ASP A 27 -5.45 50.18 -0.34
C ASP A 27 -6.72 50.67 -1.06
N LEU A 28 -7.81 49.91 -0.97
CA LEU A 28 -9.11 50.29 -1.54
C LEU A 28 -9.67 51.56 -0.90
N ILE A 29 -9.53 51.74 0.42
CA ILE A 29 -9.94 52.93 1.15
C ILE A 29 -9.10 54.15 0.74
N LEU A 30 -7.81 53.98 0.53
CA LEU A 30 -6.87 55.06 0.23
C LEU A 30 -6.90 55.51 -1.24
N SER A 31 -7.05 54.56 -2.18
CA SER A 31 -6.99 54.79 -3.63
C SER A 31 -8.36 55.08 -4.27
N GLY A 32 -9.44 54.73 -3.60
CA GLY A 32 -10.79 54.90 -4.13
C GLY A 32 -11.20 56.37 -4.29
N THR A 33 -12.03 56.69 -5.31
CA THR A 33 -12.53 58.03 -5.61
C THR A 33 -13.97 58.28 -5.16
N GLY A 34 -14.62 57.33 -4.50
CA GLY A 34 -16.01 57.36 -4.09
C GLY A 34 -16.24 56.68 -2.73
N ASP A 35 -17.40 56.13 -2.51
CA ASP A 35 -17.60 55.18 -1.41
C ASP A 35 -16.98 53.85 -1.78
N VAL A 36 -16.24 53.29 -0.88
CA VAL A 36 -15.58 52.00 -1.06
C VAL A 36 -16.17 50.97 -0.12
N THR A 37 -16.29 49.77 -0.60
CA THR A 37 -16.80 48.63 0.18
C THR A 37 -15.66 47.73 0.57
N VAL A 38 -15.38 47.62 1.85
CA VAL A 38 -14.38 46.72 2.41
C VAL A 38 -15.06 45.44 2.92
N THR A 39 -14.36 44.35 2.80
CA THR A 39 -14.83 43.07 3.36
C THR A 39 -14.13 42.84 4.69
N LEU A 40 -14.91 42.70 5.76
CA LEU A 40 -14.38 42.42 7.09
C LEU A 40 -14.00 40.94 7.25
N ALA A 41 -13.31 40.60 8.30
CA ALA A 41 -12.88 39.23 8.63
C ALA A 41 -14.04 38.21 8.72
N ASP A 42 -15.22 38.68 9.10
CA ASP A 42 -16.46 37.90 9.19
C ASP A 42 -17.18 37.72 7.84
N GLY A 43 -16.60 38.21 6.73
CA GLY A 43 -17.20 38.20 5.40
C GLY A 43 -18.25 39.29 5.19
N SER A 44 -18.61 40.04 6.21
CA SER A 44 -19.56 41.18 6.08
C SER A 44 -18.91 42.33 5.29
N LYS A 45 -19.75 43.09 4.59
CA LYS A 45 -19.29 44.24 3.80
C LYS A 45 -19.70 45.55 4.49
N LYS A 46 -18.75 46.46 4.63
CA LYS A 46 -19.03 47.82 5.05
C LYS A 46 -18.66 48.78 3.94
N THR A 47 -19.63 49.60 3.56
CA THR A 47 -19.42 50.65 2.58
C THR A 47 -19.28 51.98 3.33
N GLY A 48 -18.23 52.72 3.00
CA GLY A 48 -17.97 54.04 3.56
C GLY A 48 -17.25 54.93 2.55
N PRO A 49 -17.17 56.23 2.79
CA PRO A 49 -16.48 57.12 1.88
C PRO A 49 -14.99 56.83 1.84
N SER A 50 -14.43 56.81 0.65
CA SER A 50 -12.98 56.74 0.46
C SER A 50 -12.31 58.00 1.00
N TRP A 51 -10.98 57.89 1.21
CA TRP A 51 -10.18 59.03 1.67
C TRP A 51 -10.29 60.25 0.72
N SER A 52 -10.30 60.01 -0.59
CA SER A 52 -10.46 61.06 -1.60
C SER A 52 -11.84 61.73 -1.54
N LYS A 53 -12.91 61.02 -1.22
CA LYS A 53 -14.25 61.58 -1.02
C LYS A 53 -14.30 62.44 0.25
N LEU A 54 -13.68 62.01 1.34
CA LEU A 54 -13.55 62.76 2.57
C LEU A 54 -12.74 64.04 2.37
N ILE A 55 -11.65 63.98 1.60
CA ILE A 55 -10.84 65.15 1.26
C ILE A 55 -11.62 66.16 0.39
N ALA A 56 -12.38 65.67 -0.61
CA ALA A 56 -13.21 66.52 -1.45
C ALA A 56 -14.33 67.22 -0.65
N GLN A 57 -14.95 66.51 0.31
CA GLN A 57 -15.95 67.10 1.20
C GLN A 57 -15.34 68.14 2.20
N ALA A 58 -14.15 67.93 2.75
CA ALA A 58 -13.41 68.84 3.60
C ALA A 58 -13.01 70.10 2.83
N GLY A 59 -12.64 69.94 1.54
CA GLY A 59 -12.36 71.07 0.64
C GLY A 59 -13.57 71.96 0.36
N ALA A 60 -14.80 71.43 0.23
CA ALA A 60 -16.03 72.16 0.06
C ALA A 60 -16.42 72.98 1.33
N ALA A 61 -16.16 72.41 2.52
CA ALA A 61 -16.35 73.10 3.79
C ALA A 61 -15.33 74.23 3.99
N GLY A 62 -14.08 74.04 3.49
CA GLY A 62 -13.03 75.07 3.55
C GLY A 62 -13.32 76.34 2.70
N ALA A 63 -14.09 76.21 1.58
CA ALA A 63 -14.49 77.33 0.74
C ALA A 63 -15.43 78.29 1.47
N SER A 64 -16.15 77.87 2.49
CA SER A 64 -17.04 78.71 3.32
C SER A 64 -16.30 79.51 4.40
N ALA A 65 -15.05 79.15 4.67
CA ALA A 65 -14.23 79.78 5.71
C ALA A 65 -13.29 80.90 5.18
N ALA A 66 -13.43 81.31 3.92
CA ALA A 66 -12.56 82.30 3.26
C ALA A 66 -12.56 83.71 3.86
N ALA A 67 -13.45 83.99 4.79
CA ALA A 67 -13.53 85.35 5.47
C ALA A 67 -12.54 85.48 6.66
N ALA A 68 -11.94 84.42 7.15
CA ALA A 68 -10.94 84.51 8.22
C ALA A 68 -9.50 84.33 7.65
N ALA A 69 -9.23 84.96 6.54
CA ALA A 69 -8.19 84.60 5.57
C ALA A 69 -6.73 84.74 6.04
N ALA A 70 -6.40 85.43 7.08
CA ALA A 70 -4.98 85.50 7.49
C ALA A 70 -4.58 84.42 8.48
N SER A 71 -5.41 84.12 9.44
CA SER A 71 -5.16 83.01 10.37
C SER A 71 -5.31 81.64 9.66
N GLU A 72 -6.27 81.54 8.72
CA GLU A 72 -6.52 80.38 7.91
C GLU A 72 -5.36 80.04 6.98
N LYS A 73 -4.67 81.09 6.42
CA LYS A 73 -3.51 80.87 5.59
C LYS A 73 -2.33 80.20 6.35
N ASN A 74 -2.13 80.69 7.59
CA ASN A 74 -1.08 80.09 8.44
C ASN A 74 -1.49 78.67 8.94
N ALA A 75 -2.77 78.56 9.32
CA ALA A 75 -3.33 77.26 9.66
C ALA A 75 -3.25 76.26 8.46
N LYS A 76 -3.61 76.78 7.28
CA LYS A 76 -3.53 75.99 6.02
C LYS A 76 -2.10 75.64 5.62
N THR A 77 -1.13 76.54 5.89
CA THR A 77 0.30 76.21 5.69
C THR A 77 0.76 75.15 6.68
N SER A 78 0.36 75.24 7.94
CA SER A 78 0.64 74.26 8.98
C SER A 78 -0.05 72.91 8.68
N GLU A 79 -1.28 72.97 8.21
CA GLU A 79 -2.03 71.78 7.75
C GLU A 79 -1.38 71.16 6.53
N THR A 80 -0.94 72.01 5.57
CA THR A 80 -0.20 71.47 4.38
C THR A 80 1.12 70.85 4.80
N ASN A 81 1.84 71.48 5.73
CA ASN A 81 3.09 70.88 6.26
C ASN A 81 2.82 69.58 7.06
N ALA A 82 1.74 69.57 7.84
CA ALA A 82 1.29 68.42 8.57
C ALA A 82 0.84 67.28 7.62
N ASN A 83 0.12 67.62 6.54
CA ASN A 83 -0.25 66.65 5.49
C ASN A 83 0.93 66.18 4.71
N SER A 84 1.90 67.05 4.40
CA SER A 84 3.17 66.62 3.77
C SER A 84 3.96 65.68 4.67
N SER A 85 4.04 66.04 5.97
CA SER A 85 4.69 65.17 6.96
C SER A 85 3.95 63.83 7.12
N LYS A 86 2.62 63.86 7.13
CA LYS A 86 1.78 62.67 7.18
C LYS A 86 1.94 61.81 5.92
N THR A 87 2.01 62.43 4.74
CA THR A 87 2.26 61.73 3.48
C THR A 87 3.67 61.12 3.45
N ALA A 88 4.67 61.86 3.91
CA ALA A 88 6.01 61.37 4.04
C ALA A 88 6.11 60.21 5.05
N ALA A 89 5.41 60.31 6.17
CA ALA A 89 5.30 59.24 7.16
C ALA A 89 4.60 57.98 6.59
N ALA A 90 3.48 58.20 5.84
CA ALA A 90 2.77 57.10 5.18
C ALA A 90 3.63 56.40 4.09
N SER A 91 4.39 57.22 3.33
CA SER A 91 5.34 56.70 2.35
C SER A 91 6.48 55.90 3.01
N SER A 92 7.00 56.41 4.12
CA SER A 92 8.03 55.72 4.91
C SER A 92 7.50 54.41 5.52
N ALA A 93 6.27 54.44 6.03
CA ALA A 93 5.61 53.24 6.56
C ALA A 93 5.36 52.19 5.45
N SER A 94 4.96 52.65 4.26
CA SER A 94 4.80 51.74 3.09
C SER A 94 6.12 51.17 2.63
N ALA A 95 7.18 51.99 2.59
CA ALA A 95 8.52 51.49 2.25
C ALA A 95 9.06 50.51 3.29
N ALA A 96 8.84 50.79 4.59
CA ALA A 96 9.20 49.85 5.67
C ALA A 96 8.46 48.52 5.53
N LYS A 97 7.15 48.56 5.23
CA LYS A 97 6.34 47.36 5.04
C LYS A 97 6.73 46.56 3.80
N THR A 98 7.11 47.26 2.72
CA THR A 98 7.68 46.61 1.53
C THR A 98 9.00 45.90 1.87
N SER A 99 9.86 46.56 2.64
CA SER A 99 11.14 45.99 3.08
C SER A 99 10.92 44.78 3.99
N GLU A 100 9.95 44.84 4.90
CA GLU A 100 9.54 43.72 5.76
C GLU A 100 9.04 42.52 4.91
N THR A 101 8.17 42.79 3.92
CA THR A 101 7.66 41.76 3.01
C THR A 101 8.80 41.12 2.19
N ASN A 102 9.71 41.96 1.68
CA ASN A 102 10.86 41.45 0.93
C ASN A 102 11.81 40.64 1.80
N ALA A 103 12.03 41.08 3.05
CA ALA A 103 12.84 40.30 4.01
C ALA A 103 12.19 38.95 4.30
N LYS A 104 10.88 38.92 4.52
CA LYS A 104 10.15 37.66 4.77
C LYS A 104 10.11 36.73 3.56
N THR A 105 10.00 37.30 2.36
CA THR A 105 10.11 36.55 1.11
C THR A 105 11.50 35.95 0.97
N SER A 106 12.53 36.73 1.27
CA SER A 106 13.92 36.27 1.24
C SER A 106 14.19 35.17 2.26
N GLU A 107 13.62 35.29 3.47
CA GLU A 107 13.68 34.24 4.51
C GLU A 107 13.01 32.94 4.02
N THR A 108 11.81 33.05 3.43
CA THR A 108 11.07 31.91 2.89
C THR A 108 11.86 31.25 1.76
N ASN A 109 12.43 32.03 0.86
CA ASN A 109 13.24 31.53 -0.24
C ASN A 109 14.52 30.84 0.26
N ALA A 110 15.17 31.41 1.29
CA ALA A 110 16.33 30.82 1.94
C ALA A 110 15.97 29.45 2.55
N LYS A 111 14.85 29.38 3.28
CA LYS A 111 14.38 28.14 3.89
C LYS A 111 13.98 27.08 2.85
N THR A 112 13.37 27.51 1.75
CA THR A 112 13.08 26.63 0.60
C THR A 112 14.37 26.12 -0.03
N SER A 113 15.35 26.97 -0.20
CA SER A 113 16.67 26.59 -0.75
C SER A 113 17.42 25.63 0.17
N GLU A 114 17.35 25.85 1.49
CA GLU A 114 17.90 24.92 2.50
C GLU A 114 17.22 23.55 2.42
N THR A 115 15.89 23.52 2.32
CA THR A 115 15.12 22.27 2.18
C THR A 115 15.49 21.55 0.89
N ASN A 116 15.59 22.27 -0.22
CA ASN A 116 15.99 21.71 -1.51
C ASN A 116 17.44 21.18 -1.49
N ALA A 117 18.34 21.90 -0.84
CA ALA A 117 19.72 21.46 -0.64
C ALA A 117 19.78 20.15 0.16
N LYS A 118 19.02 20.07 1.26
CA LYS A 118 18.94 18.87 2.10
C LYS A 118 18.30 17.68 1.36
N THR A 119 17.29 17.95 0.54
CA THR A 119 16.70 16.93 -0.34
C THR A 119 17.72 16.45 -1.39
N SER A 120 18.47 17.37 -1.98
CA SER A 120 19.52 17.04 -2.94
C SER A 120 20.66 16.25 -2.30
N GLU A 121 21.06 16.59 -1.07
CA GLU A 121 22.03 15.83 -0.27
C GLU A 121 21.55 14.40 -0.01
N THR A 122 20.28 14.25 0.41
CA THR A 122 19.66 12.94 0.63
C THR A 122 19.63 12.12 -0.66
N ASN A 123 19.23 12.73 -1.77
CA ASN A 123 19.19 12.08 -3.07
C ASN A 123 20.61 11.69 -3.56
N ALA A 124 21.60 12.53 -3.31
CA ALA A 124 23.00 12.22 -3.62
C ALA A 124 23.51 11.05 -2.77
N ALA A 125 23.19 11.01 -1.48
CA ALA A 125 23.55 9.90 -0.59
C ALA A 125 22.88 8.59 -1.02
N ASN A 126 21.60 8.63 -1.39
CA ASN A 126 20.87 7.47 -1.91
C ASN A 126 21.47 7.00 -3.25
N SER A 127 21.83 7.93 -4.13
CA SER A 127 22.47 7.61 -5.41
C SER A 127 23.86 7.01 -5.22
N ALA A 128 24.63 7.53 -4.26
CA ALA A 128 25.95 6.98 -3.92
C ALA A 128 25.82 5.57 -3.33
N SER A 129 24.83 5.34 -2.46
CA SER A 129 24.53 4.01 -1.91
C SER A 129 24.11 3.02 -3.00
N SER A 130 23.28 3.46 -3.94
CA SER A 130 22.86 2.65 -5.08
C SER A 130 24.02 2.34 -6.03
N ALA A 131 24.89 3.32 -6.26
CA ALA A 131 26.12 3.15 -7.07
C ALA A 131 27.10 2.18 -6.38
N ALA A 132 27.27 2.29 -5.06
CA ALA A 132 28.12 1.37 -4.29
C ALA A 132 27.57 -0.07 -4.32
N ALA A 133 26.25 -0.24 -4.21
CA ALA A 133 25.60 -1.54 -4.35
C ALA A 133 25.76 -2.11 -5.76
N SER A 134 25.62 -1.27 -6.79
CA SER A 134 25.84 -1.66 -8.19
C SER A 134 27.29 -2.03 -8.47
N LEU A 135 28.24 -1.28 -7.89
CA LEU A 135 29.67 -1.57 -7.99
C LEU A 135 30.01 -2.89 -7.29
N ALA A 136 29.49 -3.12 -6.09
CA ALA A 136 29.69 -4.38 -5.36
C ALA A 136 29.09 -5.57 -6.15
N ALA A 137 27.92 -5.39 -6.76
CA ALA A 137 27.32 -6.39 -7.63
C ALA A 137 28.17 -6.64 -8.90
N ALA A 138 28.69 -5.59 -9.51
CA ALA A 138 29.57 -5.70 -10.68
C ALA A 138 30.93 -6.34 -10.32
N GLN A 139 31.51 -6.00 -9.18
CA GLN A 139 32.74 -6.63 -8.68
C GLN A 139 32.51 -8.10 -8.36
N LEU A 140 31.38 -8.48 -7.78
CA LEU A 140 31.01 -9.87 -7.58
C LEU A 140 30.87 -10.60 -8.92
N LEU A 141 30.31 -9.94 -9.94
CA LEU A 141 30.16 -10.49 -11.29
C LEU A 141 31.51 -10.67 -12.02
N THR A 142 32.49 -9.81 -11.75
CA THR A 142 33.81 -9.83 -12.41
C THR A 142 34.85 -10.61 -11.62
N SER A 143 34.71 -10.72 -10.29
CA SER A 143 35.68 -11.45 -9.44
C SER A 143 35.40 -12.96 -9.37
N VAL A 144 34.16 -13.36 -9.69
CA VAL A 144 33.80 -14.77 -9.80
C VAL A 144 33.64 -15.09 -11.28
N PRO A 145 34.36 -16.06 -11.85
CA PRO A 145 34.14 -16.46 -13.22
C PRO A 145 32.64 -16.78 -13.41
N TYR A 146 31.99 -16.05 -14.33
CA TYR A 146 30.59 -16.34 -14.67
C TYR A 146 30.56 -17.74 -15.27
N GLU A 147 29.97 -18.64 -14.54
CA GLU A 147 29.68 -19.98 -14.99
C GLU A 147 28.16 -20.10 -15.14
N ALA A 148 27.68 -20.17 -16.36
CA ALA A 148 26.26 -20.36 -16.61
C ALA A 148 25.81 -21.71 -16.03
N ALA A 149 24.72 -21.71 -15.29
CA ALA A 149 24.10 -22.97 -14.91
C ALA A 149 23.65 -23.71 -16.20
N PRO A 150 23.86 -25.02 -16.27
CA PRO A 150 23.35 -25.82 -17.39
C PRO A 150 21.82 -25.69 -17.46
N PHE A 151 21.26 -26.02 -18.62
CA PHE A 151 19.81 -26.10 -18.76
C PHE A 151 19.24 -27.07 -17.72
N PRO A 152 18.17 -26.71 -16.97
CA PRO A 152 17.62 -27.58 -15.94
C PRO A 152 16.96 -28.82 -16.52
N ASP A 153 17.02 -29.91 -15.77
CA ASP A 153 16.36 -31.17 -16.13
C ASP A 153 14.83 -31.06 -15.96
N VAL A 154 14.38 -30.21 -15.03
CA VAL A 154 12.97 -29.83 -14.86
C VAL A 154 12.91 -28.31 -14.76
N TRP A 155 12.04 -27.67 -15.54
CA TRP A 155 11.82 -26.24 -15.48
C TRP A 155 10.34 -25.90 -15.67
N LEU A 156 9.75 -25.34 -14.62
CA LEU A 156 8.38 -24.80 -14.57
C LEU A 156 8.47 -23.27 -14.37
N PRO A 157 8.29 -22.46 -15.42
CA PRO A 157 8.47 -21.00 -15.34
C PRO A 157 7.45 -20.28 -14.47
N LEU A 158 6.16 -20.67 -14.55
CA LEU A 158 5.05 -20.07 -13.81
C LEU A 158 4.88 -18.56 -14.05
N ASN A 159 5.21 -18.09 -15.24
CA ASN A 159 5.03 -16.70 -15.60
C ASN A 159 3.62 -16.42 -16.16
N ASP A 160 3.13 -17.29 -17.04
CA ASP A 160 1.88 -17.10 -17.77
C ASP A 160 1.06 -18.38 -17.89
N ASP A 161 1.66 -19.52 -17.67
CA ASP A 161 1.00 -20.82 -17.77
C ASP A 161 1.66 -21.89 -16.87
N LEU A 162 1.08 -23.09 -16.90
CA LEU A 162 1.51 -24.25 -16.09
C LEU A 162 2.38 -25.22 -16.89
N ARG A 163 2.94 -24.81 -18.03
CA ARG A 163 3.73 -25.70 -18.88
C ARG A 163 5.17 -25.80 -18.39
N LEU A 164 5.72 -27.01 -18.45
CA LEU A 164 7.14 -27.23 -18.26
C LEU A 164 7.89 -26.86 -19.55
N LEU A 165 9.02 -26.20 -19.40
CA LEU A 165 10.00 -26.02 -20.49
C LEU A 165 11.02 -27.15 -20.53
N ALA A 166 11.15 -27.92 -19.46
CA ALA A 166 11.98 -29.13 -19.38
C ALA A 166 11.33 -30.14 -18.43
N GLY A 167 11.64 -31.42 -18.59
CA GLY A 167 11.08 -32.50 -17.79
C GLY A 167 9.68 -32.93 -18.24
N PHE A 168 9.47 -33.00 -19.54
CA PHE A 168 8.17 -33.26 -20.16
C PHE A 168 7.62 -34.67 -19.87
N ALA A 169 6.32 -34.71 -19.65
CA ALA A 169 5.47 -35.86 -19.77
C ALA A 169 5.17 -36.21 -21.24
N PRO A 170 4.47 -37.33 -21.53
CA PRO A 170 4.07 -37.68 -22.89
C PRO A 170 3.35 -36.49 -23.58
N TYR A 171 3.75 -36.27 -24.79
CA TYR A 171 3.44 -35.04 -25.54
C TYR A 171 2.11 -35.13 -26.26
N ASP A 172 1.40 -33.99 -26.36
CA ASP A 172 0.43 -33.83 -27.44
C ASP A 172 1.19 -33.64 -28.76
N LYS A 173 0.77 -34.36 -29.74
CA LYS A 173 1.34 -34.29 -31.08
C LYS A 173 0.55 -33.27 -31.88
N LEU A 174 1.22 -32.19 -32.26
CA LEU A 174 0.68 -31.21 -33.19
C LEU A 174 1.31 -31.44 -34.56
N THR A 175 0.49 -31.75 -35.55
CA THR A 175 0.96 -31.90 -36.94
C THR A 175 0.79 -30.58 -37.67
N ILE A 176 1.91 -29.94 -38.03
CA ILE A 176 1.93 -28.71 -38.83
C ILE A 176 2.65 -29.03 -40.16
N SER A 177 1.94 -28.85 -41.26
CA SER A 177 2.51 -29.11 -42.61
C SER A 177 3.18 -30.47 -42.76
N GLY A 178 2.59 -31.53 -42.18
CA GLY A 178 3.13 -32.88 -42.22
C GLY A 178 4.26 -33.18 -41.24
N GLN A 179 4.73 -32.19 -40.50
CA GLN A 179 5.70 -32.35 -39.41
C GLN A 179 4.94 -32.54 -38.09
N VAL A 180 5.26 -33.62 -37.39
CA VAL A 180 4.73 -33.88 -36.05
C VAL A 180 5.62 -33.19 -35.04
N LEU A 181 5.08 -32.15 -34.41
CA LEU A 181 5.69 -31.49 -33.27
C LEU A 181 5.12 -32.09 -31.98
N GLU A 182 5.98 -32.57 -31.13
CA GLU A 182 5.62 -33.01 -29.80
C GLU A 182 5.70 -31.77 -28.88
N LEU A 183 4.56 -31.32 -28.39
CA LEU A 183 4.47 -30.16 -27.50
C LEU A 183 4.28 -30.64 -26.06
N PRO A 184 4.93 -29.98 -25.09
CA PRO A 184 4.67 -30.30 -23.69
C PRO A 184 3.23 -29.96 -23.36
N THR A 185 2.45 -30.96 -23.04
CA THR A 185 1.12 -30.76 -22.50
C THR A 185 1.19 -30.65 -21.00
N LYS A 186 0.17 -30.04 -20.47
CA LYS A 186 -0.26 -29.90 -19.09
C LYS A 186 0.63 -30.62 -18.05
N SER A 187 1.70 -29.98 -17.69
CA SER A 187 2.75 -30.58 -16.87
C SER A 187 2.52 -30.40 -15.39
N ALA A 188 1.87 -29.29 -14.99
CA ALA A 188 1.43 -29.05 -13.64
C ALA A 188 -0.09 -28.93 -13.58
N THR A 189 -0.66 -29.28 -12.44
CA THR A 189 -2.09 -29.18 -12.19
C THR A 189 -2.33 -28.17 -11.09
N PHE A 190 -3.17 -27.18 -11.38
CA PHE A 190 -3.65 -26.22 -10.40
C PHE A 190 -5.07 -26.58 -9.98
N THR A 191 -5.34 -26.56 -8.69
CA THR A 191 -6.66 -26.82 -8.15
C THR A 191 -7.08 -25.76 -7.16
N ARG A 192 -8.28 -25.24 -7.37
CA ARG A 192 -9.04 -24.39 -6.46
C ARG A 192 -10.52 -24.57 -6.81
N SER A 193 -11.31 -25.12 -5.91
CA SER A 193 -12.70 -25.45 -6.18
C SER A 193 -13.66 -24.24 -6.15
N THR A 194 -13.15 -23.03 -6.06
CA THR A 194 -13.90 -21.77 -6.08
C THR A 194 -13.31 -20.78 -7.08
N LYS A 195 -14.11 -19.81 -7.51
CA LYS A 195 -13.60 -18.62 -8.19
C LYS A 195 -12.73 -17.81 -7.25
N ALA A 196 -11.85 -16.99 -7.82
CA ALA A 196 -11.00 -16.05 -7.09
C ALA A 196 -10.73 -14.81 -7.93
N THR A 197 -10.30 -13.73 -7.31
CA THR A 197 -9.84 -12.55 -8.04
C THR A 197 -8.32 -12.44 -8.00
N TYR A 198 -7.76 -11.67 -8.91
CA TYR A 198 -6.35 -11.31 -8.96
C TYR A 198 -6.17 -9.99 -9.73
N ILE A 199 -5.02 -9.38 -9.59
CA ILE A 199 -4.65 -8.20 -10.38
C ILE A 199 -3.76 -8.67 -11.52
N ASP A 200 -4.24 -8.52 -12.74
CA ASP A 200 -3.46 -8.90 -13.90
C ASP A 200 -2.21 -8.01 -14.10
N LYS A 201 -1.35 -8.38 -15.05
CA LYS A 201 -0.10 -7.65 -15.31
C LYS A 201 -0.29 -6.21 -15.78
N SER A 202 -1.49 -5.86 -16.22
CA SER A 202 -1.88 -4.48 -16.58
C SER A 202 -2.47 -3.69 -15.41
N GLY A 203 -2.66 -4.32 -14.25
CA GLY A 203 -3.20 -3.70 -13.05
C GLY A 203 -4.72 -3.76 -12.93
N VAL A 204 -5.38 -4.55 -13.78
CA VAL A 204 -6.84 -4.69 -13.79
C VAL A 204 -7.27 -5.88 -12.92
N LEU A 205 -8.33 -5.67 -12.14
CA LEU A 205 -8.95 -6.73 -11.34
C LEU A 205 -9.65 -7.74 -12.27
N GLN A 206 -9.24 -9.00 -12.19
CA GLN A 206 -9.76 -10.11 -12.99
C GLN A 206 -10.41 -11.16 -12.09
N ILE A 207 -11.27 -11.98 -12.67
CA ILE A 207 -11.86 -13.16 -12.02
C ILE A 207 -11.26 -14.40 -12.65
N ALA A 208 -10.61 -15.21 -11.85
CA ALA A 208 -10.18 -16.56 -12.23
C ALA A 208 -11.29 -17.57 -11.90
N GLU A 209 -11.60 -18.43 -12.87
CA GLU A 209 -12.59 -19.50 -12.72
C GLU A 209 -12.07 -20.64 -11.82
N ILE A 210 -12.93 -21.64 -11.57
CA ILE A 210 -12.55 -22.84 -10.81
C ILE A 210 -11.35 -23.51 -11.50
N ASN A 211 -10.33 -23.84 -10.72
CA ASN A 211 -9.08 -24.46 -11.19
C ASN A 211 -8.28 -23.59 -12.18
N GLU A 212 -8.60 -22.32 -12.31
CA GLU A 212 -7.82 -21.39 -13.11
C GLU A 212 -6.72 -20.74 -12.25
N PRO A 213 -5.45 -20.85 -12.65
CA PRO A 213 -4.33 -20.21 -11.96
C PRO A 213 -4.37 -18.68 -12.14
N ARG A 214 -3.79 -17.98 -11.20
CA ARG A 214 -3.75 -16.51 -11.15
C ARG A 214 -2.33 -16.02 -11.38
N PHE A 215 -2.03 -15.62 -12.62
CA PHE A 215 -0.71 -15.11 -13.00
C PHE A 215 -0.71 -13.58 -12.88
N GLU A 216 -0.03 -13.11 -11.87
CA GLU A 216 0.20 -11.69 -11.63
C GLU A 216 1.61 -11.26 -12.10
N ARG A 217 2.00 -10.02 -11.84
CA ARG A 217 3.30 -9.49 -12.27
C ARG A 217 4.48 -10.27 -11.70
N ASP A 218 4.36 -10.76 -10.48
CA ASP A 218 5.44 -11.43 -9.75
C ASP A 218 5.43 -12.95 -9.89
N GLY A 219 4.52 -13.50 -10.70
CA GLY A 219 4.39 -14.92 -10.99
C GLY A 219 3.02 -15.49 -10.66
N LEU A 220 2.96 -16.78 -10.34
CA LEU A 220 1.75 -17.46 -9.91
C LEU A 220 1.43 -17.08 -8.46
N LEU A 221 0.29 -16.42 -8.25
CA LEU A 221 -0.22 -16.08 -6.93
C LEU A 221 -0.70 -17.34 -6.20
N MET A 222 -0.26 -17.50 -4.95
CA MET A 222 -0.64 -18.58 -4.05
C MET A 222 -1.19 -18.03 -2.74
N GLU A 223 -2.41 -18.43 -2.39
CA GLU A 223 -3.10 -17.97 -1.19
C GLU A 223 -3.86 -19.11 -0.51
N GLY A 224 -3.92 -19.05 0.80
CA GLY A 224 -4.71 -19.98 1.61
C GLY A 224 -6.22 -19.73 1.50
N GLN A 225 -6.99 -20.64 2.10
CA GLN A 225 -8.43 -20.46 2.21
C GLN A 225 -8.76 -19.23 3.04
N SER A 226 -9.74 -18.45 2.59
CA SER A 226 -10.30 -17.32 3.34
C SER A 226 -11.77 -17.13 3.05
N THR A 227 -12.47 -16.43 3.96
CA THR A 227 -13.90 -16.12 3.85
C THR A 227 -14.09 -14.62 4.04
N ASN A 228 -14.75 -13.98 3.06
CA ASN A 228 -15.20 -12.61 3.23
C ASN A 228 -16.59 -12.59 3.91
N TYR A 229 -16.68 -11.92 5.05
CA TYR A 229 -17.91 -11.78 5.84
C TYR A 229 -18.71 -10.51 5.52
N ILE A 230 -18.17 -9.58 4.74
CA ILE A 230 -18.95 -8.44 4.20
C ILE A 230 -19.99 -9.00 3.22
N LEU A 231 -21.24 -8.64 3.38
CA LEU A 231 -22.30 -9.04 2.44
C LEU A 231 -22.41 -8.03 1.30
N ASN A 232 -22.73 -8.54 0.11
CA ASN A 232 -22.90 -7.74 -1.11
C ASN A 232 -21.68 -6.82 -1.38
N SER A 233 -20.48 -7.35 -1.18
CA SER A 233 -19.25 -6.56 -1.41
C SER A 233 -19.04 -6.20 -2.88
N ASP A 234 -19.67 -6.94 -3.80
CA ASP A 234 -19.70 -6.68 -5.25
C ASP A 234 -20.97 -5.92 -5.70
N ASP A 235 -21.92 -5.65 -4.80
CA ASP A 235 -23.10 -4.83 -5.05
C ASP A 235 -23.34 -3.82 -3.90
N PRO A 236 -22.56 -2.74 -3.83
CA PRO A 236 -22.69 -1.73 -2.78
C PRO A 236 -24.06 -1.04 -2.74
N SER A 237 -24.92 -1.20 -3.74
CA SER A 237 -26.30 -0.69 -3.72
C SER A 237 -27.15 -1.34 -2.62
N LYS A 238 -26.71 -2.48 -2.10
CA LYS A 238 -27.35 -3.21 -1.01
C LYS A 238 -26.81 -2.84 0.37
N TRP A 239 -25.77 -2.01 0.43
CA TRP A 239 -25.27 -1.53 1.72
C TRP A 239 -26.26 -0.54 2.32
N GLY A 240 -26.40 -0.58 3.64
CA GLY A 240 -27.26 0.38 4.32
C GLY A 240 -26.69 1.79 4.21
N THR A 241 -27.52 2.72 3.73
CA THR A 241 -27.13 4.13 3.71
C THR A 241 -27.29 4.77 5.07
N HIS A 242 -26.35 5.55 5.49
CA HIS A 242 -26.53 6.49 6.59
C HIS A 242 -27.18 7.77 6.07
N GLY A 243 -28.20 8.29 6.74
CA GLY A 243 -29.07 9.39 6.28
C GLY A 243 -28.41 10.72 5.93
N SER A 244 -27.10 10.84 6.06
CA SER A 244 -26.32 12.01 5.68
C SER A 244 -25.50 11.83 4.41
N LEU A 245 -25.54 10.66 3.77
CA LEU A 245 -24.86 10.40 2.51
C LEU A 245 -25.88 10.20 1.39
N THR A 246 -25.62 10.83 0.24
CA THR A 246 -26.18 10.35 -1.03
C THR A 246 -25.15 9.44 -1.66
N ASP A 247 -25.55 8.23 -1.97
CA ASP A 247 -24.68 7.23 -2.54
C ASP A 247 -25.18 6.71 -3.88
N LYS A 248 -24.26 6.15 -4.63
CA LYS A 248 -24.50 5.39 -5.86
C LYS A 248 -23.41 4.38 -6.08
N VAL A 249 -23.69 3.39 -6.89
CA VAL A 249 -22.69 2.45 -7.39
C VAL A 249 -22.19 2.94 -8.74
N ILE A 250 -20.88 2.94 -8.90
CA ILE A 250 -20.21 3.23 -10.18
C ILE A 250 -19.22 2.12 -10.51
N THR A 251 -18.85 1.98 -11.77
CA THR A 251 -17.68 1.19 -12.18
C THR A 251 -16.50 2.12 -12.34
N ASP A 252 -15.41 1.85 -11.64
CA ASP A 252 -14.20 2.65 -11.76
C ASP A 252 -13.57 2.46 -13.14
N GLY A 253 -13.27 3.56 -13.82
CA GLY A 253 -12.78 3.52 -15.20
C GLY A 253 -11.39 2.91 -15.36
N ALA A 254 -10.54 2.97 -14.35
CA ALA A 254 -9.17 2.46 -14.38
C ALA A 254 -9.09 0.99 -13.94
N THR A 255 -9.77 0.62 -12.85
CA THR A 255 -9.67 -0.71 -12.24
C THR A 255 -10.79 -1.65 -12.67
N GLN A 256 -11.84 -1.14 -13.32
CA GLN A 256 -13.09 -1.85 -13.64
C GLN A 256 -13.79 -2.43 -12.39
N ALA A 257 -13.37 -2.01 -11.19
CA ALA A 257 -13.97 -2.47 -9.95
C ALA A 257 -15.30 -1.76 -9.67
N VAL A 258 -16.27 -2.52 -9.16
CA VAL A 258 -17.50 -1.96 -8.63
C VAL A 258 -17.17 -1.11 -7.40
N THR A 259 -17.66 0.13 -7.41
CA THR A 259 -17.26 1.16 -6.44
C THR A 259 -18.48 1.77 -5.79
N TYR A 260 -18.51 1.76 -4.47
CA TYR A 260 -19.37 2.64 -3.69
C TYR A 260 -18.88 4.09 -3.83
N PHE A 261 -19.79 4.99 -4.16
CA PHE A 261 -19.54 6.42 -4.20
C PHE A 261 -20.52 7.15 -3.30
N GLY A 262 -20.04 7.73 -2.23
CA GLY A 262 -20.86 8.50 -1.28
C GLY A 262 -20.48 9.98 -1.27
N THR A 263 -21.50 10.84 -1.21
CA THR A 263 -21.33 12.30 -1.08
C THR A 263 -22.11 12.78 0.14
N VAL A 264 -21.47 13.60 0.97
CA VAL A 264 -22.09 14.21 2.15
C VAL A 264 -23.09 15.30 1.73
N ASN A 265 -24.36 15.16 2.11
CA ASN A 265 -25.44 16.05 1.69
C ASN A 265 -25.45 17.40 2.41
N ALA A 266 -25.06 17.39 3.69
CA ALA A 266 -25.01 18.58 4.53
C ALA A 266 -23.83 18.45 5.50
N THR A 267 -23.25 19.58 5.90
CA THR A 267 -22.21 19.56 6.92
C THR A 267 -22.72 18.91 8.20
N THR A 268 -22.06 17.84 8.62
CA THR A 268 -22.48 17.00 9.73
C THR A 268 -21.33 16.68 10.67
N PRO A 269 -21.63 16.33 11.95
CA PRO A 269 -20.60 15.87 12.88
C PRO A 269 -19.83 14.67 12.35
N SER A 270 -18.57 14.59 12.70
CA SER A 270 -17.56 13.69 12.13
C SER A 270 -17.82 12.17 12.32
N ASN A 271 -18.77 11.76 13.11
CA ASN A 271 -18.96 10.35 13.51
C ASN A 271 -20.27 9.72 13.01
N ASN A 272 -20.91 10.31 11.98
CA ASN A 272 -22.24 9.88 11.54
C ASN A 272 -22.28 9.16 10.17
N HIS A 273 -21.13 8.81 9.57
CA HIS A 273 -21.11 8.26 8.22
C HIS A 273 -20.55 6.84 8.20
N TRP A 274 -21.36 5.91 8.65
CA TRP A 274 -21.11 4.50 8.45
C TRP A 274 -21.40 4.11 6.99
N ILE A 275 -20.47 3.40 6.35
CA ILE A 275 -20.58 3.01 4.94
C ILE A 275 -21.02 1.56 4.83
N VAL A 276 -20.29 0.65 5.47
CA VAL A 276 -20.52 -0.78 5.40
C VAL A 276 -20.06 -1.48 6.68
N GLY A 277 -20.71 -2.58 7.01
CA GLY A 277 -20.31 -3.46 8.09
C GLY A 277 -20.73 -4.90 7.83
N THR A 278 -20.09 -5.82 8.54
CA THR A 278 -20.49 -7.23 8.52
C THR A 278 -21.79 -7.44 9.29
N PRO A 279 -22.54 -8.51 9.04
CA PRO A 279 -23.40 -9.10 10.05
C PRO A 279 -22.57 -9.49 11.29
N THR A 280 -23.22 -9.87 12.36
CA THR A 280 -22.53 -10.40 13.53
C THR A 280 -21.80 -11.70 13.21
N ILE A 281 -20.51 -11.75 13.52
CA ILE A 281 -19.65 -12.92 13.31
C ILE A 281 -19.33 -13.51 14.69
N PRO A 282 -19.69 -14.78 14.97
CA PRO A 282 -19.24 -15.42 16.20
C PRO A 282 -17.71 -15.45 16.27
N ALA A 283 -17.15 -14.87 17.31
CA ALA A 283 -15.70 -14.82 17.52
C ALA A 283 -15.33 -15.47 18.85
N ALA A 284 -14.27 -16.26 18.86
CA ALA A 284 -13.68 -16.82 20.09
C ALA A 284 -12.45 -16.00 20.52
N ALA A 285 -12.11 -16.08 21.80
CA ALA A 285 -10.89 -15.46 22.30
C ALA A 285 -9.64 -16.00 21.57
N GLY A 286 -8.73 -15.12 21.17
CA GLY A 286 -7.52 -15.44 20.43
C GLY A 286 -7.72 -15.55 18.90
N GLU A 287 -8.93 -15.50 18.39
CA GLU A 287 -9.15 -15.48 16.96
C GLU A 287 -8.72 -14.16 16.33
N ILE A 288 -8.18 -14.25 15.13
CA ILE A 288 -7.63 -13.10 14.40
C ILE A 288 -8.55 -12.75 13.24
N PHE A 289 -8.85 -11.46 13.12
CA PHE A 289 -9.66 -10.91 12.04
C PHE A 289 -8.95 -9.74 11.38
N THR A 290 -9.08 -9.68 10.06
CA THR A 290 -8.56 -8.59 9.23
C THR A 290 -9.69 -7.95 8.45
N ILE A 291 -9.78 -6.62 8.50
CA ILE A 291 -10.61 -5.81 7.60
C ILE A 291 -9.70 -5.14 6.59
N SER A 292 -10.08 -5.15 5.32
CA SER A 292 -9.33 -4.48 4.25
C SER A 292 -10.26 -3.85 3.24
N ALA A 293 -9.79 -2.80 2.58
CA ALA A 293 -10.49 -2.12 1.49
C ALA A 293 -9.53 -1.26 0.66
N ARG A 294 -9.98 -0.92 -0.55
CA ARG A 294 -9.43 0.19 -1.33
C ARG A 294 -10.38 1.38 -1.24
N PHE A 295 -9.84 2.54 -0.97
CA PHE A 295 -10.64 3.76 -0.88
C PHE A 295 -9.85 4.99 -1.33
N LYS A 296 -10.57 6.03 -1.71
CA LYS A 296 -10.07 7.42 -1.82
C LYS A 296 -11.14 8.38 -1.38
N SER A 297 -10.76 9.55 -0.92
CA SER A 297 -11.70 10.52 -0.39
C SER A 297 -11.25 11.95 -0.69
N THR A 298 -12.16 12.88 -0.72
CA THR A 298 -11.88 14.32 -0.75
C THR A 298 -11.80 14.94 0.64
N SER A 299 -11.94 14.13 1.70
CA SER A 299 -11.86 14.54 3.10
C SER A 299 -10.88 13.66 3.86
N ASP A 300 -10.55 14.08 5.06
CA ASP A 300 -9.36 13.72 5.80
C ASP A 300 -9.39 12.34 6.44
N ARG A 301 -10.53 11.65 6.56
CA ARG A 301 -10.52 10.44 7.38
C ARG A 301 -11.43 9.32 6.88
N VAL A 302 -10.84 8.15 6.65
CA VAL A 302 -11.52 6.87 6.53
C VAL A 302 -11.11 5.99 7.70
N ARG A 303 -12.08 5.42 8.40
CA ARG A 303 -11.88 4.69 9.65
C ARG A 303 -12.30 3.24 9.50
N PHE A 304 -11.42 2.34 9.85
CA PHE A 304 -11.70 0.93 10.04
C PHE A 304 -11.93 0.66 11.53
N ARG A 305 -12.95 -0.13 11.84
CA ARG A 305 -13.37 -0.38 13.20
C ARG A 305 -13.80 -1.83 13.39
N PHE A 306 -13.44 -2.40 14.53
CA PHE A 306 -14.07 -3.61 15.04
C PHE A 306 -14.82 -3.32 16.33
N ALA A 307 -16.01 -3.90 16.43
CA ALA A 307 -16.82 -3.88 17.62
C ALA A 307 -17.18 -5.32 18.03
N LEU A 308 -17.12 -5.62 19.33
CA LEU A 308 -17.55 -6.88 19.92
C LEU A 308 -18.73 -6.59 20.84
N ASP A 309 -19.84 -7.30 20.65
CA ASP A 309 -21.10 -7.09 21.39
C ASP A 309 -21.52 -5.61 21.43
N ASN A 310 -21.41 -4.93 20.29
CA ASN A 310 -21.67 -3.51 20.05
C ASN A 310 -20.69 -2.53 20.76
N VAL A 311 -19.66 -3.02 21.45
CA VAL A 311 -18.62 -2.19 22.04
C VAL A 311 -17.42 -2.14 21.10
N GLN A 312 -16.95 -0.92 20.77
CA GLN A 312 -15.73 -0.77 19.98
C GLN A 312 -14.55 -1.37 20.73
N ILE A 313 -13.84 -2.31 20.08
CA ILE A 313 -12.66 -2.96 20.64
C ILE A 313 -11.36 -2.50 19.95
N ALA A 314 -11.44 -2.10 18.69
CA ALA A 314 -10.30 -1.61 17.94
C ALA A 314 -10.73 -0.67 16.82
N ASP A 315 -9.84 0.26 16.47
CA ASP A 315 -9.98 1.11 15.29
C ASP A 315 -8.63 1.64 14.79
N VAL A 316 -8.61 2.02 13.53
CA VAL A 316 -7.56 2.81 12.91
C VAL A 316 -8.19 3.77 11.90
N ALA A 317 -7.66 4.97 11.78
CA ALA A 317 -8.13 5.95 10.81
C ALA A 317 -6.98 6.41 9.90
N PHE A 318 -7.30 6.55 8.63
CA PHE A 318 -6.39 6.95 7.57
C PHE A 318 -6.84 8.27 6.96
N ASP A 319 -5.90 9.10 6.60
CA ASP A 319 -6.15 10.23 5.70
C ASP A 319 -6.64 9.69 4.35
N GLY A 320 -7.79 10.17 3.89
CA GLY A 320 -8.45 9.64 2.69
C GLY A 320 -7.81 10.04 1.36
N ILE A 321 -6.78 10.89 1.41
CA ILE A 321 -6.04 11.40 0.23
C ILE A 321 -4.65 10.78 0.16
N THR A 322 -3.95 10.72 1.29
CA THR A 322 -2.53 10.31 1.35
C THR A 322 -2.32 8.90 1.85
N GLY A 323 -3.32 8.31 2.51
CA GLY A 323 -3.19 7.01 3.18
C GLY A 323 -2.42 7.07 4.50
N ALA A 324 -1.96 8.24 4.92
CA ALA A 324 -1.28 8.39 6.19
C ALA A 324 -2.23 8.05 7.36
N ARG A 325 -1.70 7.38 8.40
CA ARG A 325 -2.49 7.15 9.60
C ARG A 325 -2.71 8.47 10.36
N VAL A 326 -3.97 8.78 10.65
CA VAL A 326 -4.39 10.00 11.36
C VAL A 326 -5.08 9.73 12.70
N GLY A 327 -5.33 8.45 13.04
CA GLY A 327 -5.90 8.05 14.33
C GLY A 327 -5.70 6.58 14.61
N GLY A 328 -5.71 6.19 15.88
CA GLY A 328 -5.38 4.82 16.32
C GLY A 328 -3.91 4.45 16.07
N PRO A 329 -3.54 3.16 15.93
CA PRO A 329 -4.41 2.03 16.18
C PRO A 329 -4.77 1.91 17.67
N SER A 330 -5.98 1.42 17.96
CA SER A 330 -6.42 1.08 19.30
C SER A 330 -6.62 -0.43 19.44
N GLY A 331 -6.79 -0.93 20.66
CA GLY A 331 -7.10 -2.34 20.94
C GLY A 331 -6.02 -3.33 20.49
N GLY A 332 -4.76 -2.93 20.42
CA GLY A 332 -3.67 -3.80 19.94
C GLY A 332 -3.70 -4.09 18.44
N ALA A 333 -4.46 -3.35 17.66
CA ALA A 333 -4.56 -3.54 16.23
C ALA A 333 -3.25 -3.24 15.51
N THR A 334 -2.94 -4.04 14.49
CA THR A 334 -1.91 -3.74 13.47
C THR A 334 -2.59 -3.26 12.19
N TYR A 335 -1.86 -2.57 11.32
CA TYR A 335 -2.40 -2.05 10.07
C TYR A 335 -1.34 -2.00 8.98
N THR A 336 -1.80 -2.02 7.75
CA THR A 336 -0.99 -1.70 6.56
C THR A 336 -1.70 -0.63 5.74
N THR A 337 -0.94 0.15 4.98
CA THR A 337 -1.47 1.14 4.05
C THR A 337 -0.52 1.35 2.90
N SER A 338 -1.05 1.51 1.70
CA SER A 338 -0.29 1.86 0.50
C SER A 338 -1.14 2.72 -0.44
N LEU A 339 -0.52 3.76 -1.01
CA LEU A 339 -1.16 4.62 -2.01
C LEU A 339 -0.83 4.09 -3.40
N GLY A 340 -1.86 3.77 -4.17
CA GLY A 340 -1.74 3.37 -5.56
C GLY A 340 -1.53 4.56 -6.50
N SER A 341 -0.98 4.30 -7.68
CA SER A 341 -0.79 5.32 -8.74
C SER A 341 -2.11 5.89 -9.29
N ASP A 342 -3.23 5.22 -9.05
CA ASP A 342 -4.59 5.63 -9.40
C ASP A 342 -5.26 6.50 -8.32
N GLY A 343 -4.53 6.84 -7.26
CA GLY A 343 -5.01 7.64 -6.15
C GLY A 343 -5.87 6.88 -5.13
N TYR A 344 -6.09 5.57 -5.33
CA TYR A 344 -6.71 4.74 -4.30
C TYR A 344 -5.69 4.31 -3.26
N ILE A 345 -6.13 4.28 -2.02
CA ILE A 345 -5.39 3.76 -0.88
C ILE A 345 -5.88 2.34 -0.62
N TYR A 346 -4.98 1.38 -0.63
CA TYR A 346 -5.24 0.07 -0.07
C TYR A 346 -4.85 0.08 1.40
N ALA A 347 -5.77 -0.30 2.28
CA ALA A 347 -5.48 -0.39 3.70
C ALA A 347 -6.06 -1.65 4.32
N SER A 348 -5.42 -2.12 5.37
CA SER A 348 -5.92 -3.19 6.22
C SER A 348 -5.73 -2.88 7.70
N MET A 349 -6.58 -3.50 8.54
CA MET A 349 -6.44 -3.51 9.99
C MET A 349 -6.69 -4.93 10.50
N THR A 350 -5.78 -5.43 11.31
CA THR A 350 -5.83 -6.77 11.90
C THR A 350 -5.89 -6.70 13.42
N ILE A 351 -6.74 -7.52 14.02
CA ILE A 351 -6.88 -7.65 15.49
C ILE A 351 -6.85 -9.12 15.92
N ALA A 352 -6.43 -9.35 17.14
CA ALA A 352 -6.74 -10.57 17.89
C ALA A 352 -7.86 -10.25 18.89
N VAL A 353 -8.96 -11.03 18.85
CA VAL A 353 -10.11 -10.82 19.74
C VAL A 353 -9.75 -11.31 21.14
N ALA A 354 -9.90 -10.45 22.14
CA ALA A 354 -9.49 -10.77 23.53
C ALA A 354 -10.49 -11.70 24.25
N SER A 355 -11.76 -11.65 23.89
CA SER A 355 -12.83 -12.44 24.51
C SER A 355 -13.83 -12.96 23.48
N ALA A 356 -14.53 -14.04 23.76
CA ALA A 356 -15.60 -14.53 22.90
C ALA A 356 -16.76 -13.55 22.86
N GLY A 357 -17.43 -13.43 21.71
CA GLY A 357 -18.59 -12.54 21.51
C GLY A 357 -19.04 -12.46 20.05
N SER A 358 -19.91 -11.51 19.76
CA SER A 358 -20.41 -11.19 18.43
C SER A 358 -19.63 -10.04 17.82
N LEU A 359 -18.74 -10.34 16.88
CA LEU A 359 -17.85 -9.36 16.22
C LEU A 359 -18.55 -8.72 15.01
N VAL A 360 -18.30 -7.43 14.82
CA VAL A 360 -18.67 -6.67 13.62
C VAL A 360 -17.46 -5.87 13.14
N GLY A 361 -17.09 -6.01 11.87
CA GLY A 361 -16.12 -5.16 11.19
C GLY A 361 -16.82 -4.08 10.38
N GLN A 362 -16.34 -2.84 10.43
CA GLN A 362 -17.01 -1.67 9.86
C GLN A 362 -16.03 -0.71 9.19
N ILE A 363 -16.50 -0.04 8.10
CA ILE A 363 -15.85 1.10 7.50
C ILE A 363 -16.71 2.34 7.66
N TRP A 364 -16.08 3.42 8.08
CA TRP A 364 -16.68 4.72 8.33
C TRP A 364 -15.99 5.82 7.54
N PHE A 365 -16.77 6.76 7.03
CA PHE A 365 -16.29 8.04 6.53
C PHE A 365 -16.41 9.06 7.67
N ASN A 366 -15.28 9.43 8.27
CA ASN A 366 -15.27 10.11 9.55
C ASN A 366 -14.12 11.13 9.61
N GLY A 367 -14.43 12.41 9.51
CA GLY A 367 -13.48 13.50 9.60
C GLY A 367 -12.95 13.77 11.02
N THR A 368 -11.94 14.63 11.13
CA THR A 368 -11.41 15.11 12.43
C THR A 368 -12.31 16.18 13.06
N ALA A 369 -13.08 16.85 12.20
CA ALA A 369 -14.08 17.87 12.54
C ALA A 369 -15.39 17.54 11.82
N ASN A 370 -16.27 18.50 11.66
CA ASN A 370 -17.45 18.34 10.81
C ASN A 370 -17.02 18.05 9.38
N ILE A 371 -17.63 17.07 8.75
CA ILE A 371 -17.43 16.80 7.33
C ILE A 371 -18.30 17.78 6.53
N ALA A 372 -17.68 18.51 5.63
CA ALA A 372 -18.35 19.50 4.82
C ALA A 372 -19.32 18.87 3.81
N ALA A 373 -20.40 19.58 3.50
CA ALA A 373 -21.27 19.21 2.38
C ALA A 373 -20.45 19.13 1.07
N GLY A 374 -20.71 18.13 0.26
CA GLY A 374 -19.98 17.86 -0.98
C GLY A 374 -18.71 17.01 -0.82
N ALA A 375 -18.26 16.73 0.40
CA ALA A 375 -17.16 15.77 0.61
C ALA A 375 -17.56 14.38 0.09
N ALA A 376 -16.65 13.73 -0.62
CA ALA A 376 -16.90 12.49 -1.31
C ALA A 376 -15.94 11.37 -0.87
N ILE A 377 -16.45 10.14 -0.90
CA ILE A 377 -15.68 8.92 -0.65
C ILE A 377 -15.97 7.88 -1.71
N TYR A 378 -14.95 7.18 -2.13
CA TYR A 378 -14.98 6.03 -3.02
C TYR A 378 -14.44 4.82 -2.27
N VAL A 379 -15.16 3.70 -2.30
CA VAL A 379 -14.76 2.47 -1.61
C VAL A 379 -14.94 1.28 -2.54
N GLN A 380 -13.93 0.43 -2.58
CA GLN A 380 -13.87 -0.79 -3.41
C GLN A 380 -13.37 -1.97 -2.59
N THR A 381 -13.65 -3.18 -3.06
CA THR A 381 -13.03 -4.44 -2.62
C THR A 381 -12.99 -4.60 -1.10
N VAL A 382 -14.11 -4.28 -0.45
CA VAL A 382 -14.22 -4.38 1.01
C VAL A 382 -14.33 -5.84 1.43
N GLN A 383 -13.52 -6.22 2.41
CA GLN A 383 -13.64 -7.53 3.02
C GLN A 383 -13.29 -7.53 4.51
N VAL A 384 -13.90 -8.45 5.22
CA VAL A 384 -13.54 -8.84 6.58
C VAL A 384 -13.31 -10.33 6.57
N GLU A 385 -12.14 -10.73 7.01
CA GLU A 385 -11.67 -12.12 6.93
C GLU A 385 -11.21 -12.60 8.31
N LYS A 386 -11.41 -13.89 8.58
CA LYS A 386 -10.90 -14.55 9.78
C LYS A 386 -9.48 -15.06 9.51
N THR A 387 -8.57 -14.13 9.25
CA THR A 387 -7.16 -14.36 8.90
C THR A 387 -6.27 -13.31 9.55
N ALA A 388 -4.98 -13.62 9.63
CA ALA A 388 -3.97 -12.69 10.17
C ALA A 388 -3.48 -11.66 9.14
N ILE A 389 -3.81 -11.86 7.86
CA ILE A 389 -3.41 -11.02 6.73
C ILE A 389 -4.58 -10.88 5.77
N PRO A 390 -4.72 -9.75 5.05
CA PRO A 390 -5.70 -9.66 3.98
C PRO A 390 -5.28 -10.54 2.80
N THR A 391 -6.26 -11.18 2.16
CA THR A 391 -6.06 -11.95 0.93
C THR A 391 -6.62 -11.21 -0.28
N SER A 392 -6.47 -11.78 -1.49
CA SER A 392 -7.11 -11.23 -2.69
C SER A 392 -8.61 -11.08 -2.49
N TYR A 393 -9.20 -10.07 -3.12
CA TYR A 393 -10.60 -9.74 -2.95
C TYR A 393 -11.52 -10.94 -3.23
N ILE A 394 -12.46 -11.20 -2.33
CA ILE A 394 -13.46 -12.26 -2.45
C ILE A 394 -14.84 -11.59 -2.60
N PRO A 395 -15.38 -11.48 -3.82
CA PRO A 395 -16.72 -10.91 -4.04
C PRO A 395 -17.78 -11.70 -3.31
N THR A 396 -18.74 -11.00 -2.69
CA THR A 396 -19.85 -11.62 -1.97
C THR A 396 -21.19 -11.07 -2.43
N GLY A 397 -22.18 -11.93 -2.51
CA GLY A 397 -23.58 -11.57 -2.64
C GLY A 397 -24.27 -11.48 -1.26
N SER A 398 -25.50 -11.98 -1.16
CA SER A 398 -26.31 -11.96 0.07
C SER A 398 -25.80 -12.87 1.20
N ALA A 399 -24.72 -13.60 0.98
CA ALA A 399 -24.08 -14.47 1.97
C ALA A 399 -22.56 -14.31 1.94
N ALA A 400 -21.90 -14.63 3.05
CA ALA A 400 -20.45 -14.74 3.12
C ALA A 400 -19.96 -15.81 2.13
N VAL A 401 -18.83 -15.52 1.47
CA VAL A 401 -18.25 -16.40 0.45
C VAL A 401 -16.86 -16.83 0.90
N THR A 402 -16.61 -18.13 0.77
CA THR A 402 -15.30 -18.73 1.03
C THR A 402 -14.58 -19.00 -0.28
N ARG A 403 -13.38 -18.46 -0.42
CA ARG A 403 -12.39 -18.86 -1.43
C ARG A 403 -11.54 -19.97 -0.84
N ILE A 404 -11.51 -21.11 -1.51
CA ILE A 404 -10.65 -22.25 -1.13
C ILE A 404 -9.18 -21.91 -1.47
N GLY A 405 -8.27 -22.45 -0.71
CA GLY A 405 -6.82 -22.27 -0.91
C GLY A 405 -6.32 -22.86 -2.23
N ASP A 406 -5.26 -22.28 -2.74
CA ASP A 406 -4.60 -22.71 -3.97
C ASP A 406 -3.72 -23.93 -3.73
N LEU A 407 -3.72 -24.84 -4.67
CA LEU A 407 -2.84 -25.98 -4.70
C LEU A 407 -2.29 -26.18 -6.12
N LEU A 408 -0.97 -26.04 -6.27
CA LEU A 408 -0.26 -26.42 -7.48
C LEU A 408 0.41 -27.76 -7.25
N THR A 409 0.24 -28.70 -8.19
CA THR A 409 0.81 -30.04 -8.11
C THR A 409 1.58 -30.35 -9.40
N LEU A 410 2.83 -30.74 -9.25
CA LEU A 410 3.65 -31.33 -10.30
C LEU A 410 3.73 -32.85 -10.08
N GLN A 411 3.08 -33.59 -10.97
CA GLN A 411 3.04 -35.05 -10.87
C GLN A 411 4.34 -35.65 -11.43
N PRO A 412 4.94 -36.66 -10.76
CA PRO A 412 6.11 -37.34 -11.27
C PRO A 412 5.80 -38.26 -12.47
N GLN A 413 4.58 -38.81 -12.51
CA GLN A 413 4.16 -39.67 -13.60
C GLN A 413 4.07 -38.95 -14.92
N GLY A 414 4.77 -39.43 -15.91
CA GLY A 414 4.87 -38.81 -17.20
C GLY A 414 5.86 -37.65 -17.27
N ASN A 415 6.59 -37.37 -16.20
CA ASN A 415 7.60 -36.33 -16.13
C ASN A 415 8.99 -36.96 -16.06
N ILE A 416 9.62 -37.17 -17.21
CA ILE A 416 10.87 -37.93 -17.35
C ILE A 416 11.98 -37.38 -16.47
N GLY A 417 12.07 -36.04 -16.37
CA GLY A 417 13.10 -35.40 -15.56
C GLY A 417 12.90 -35.59 -14.05
N TYR A 418 11.69 -35.85 -13.58
CA TYR A 418 11.37 -36.00 -12.17
C TYR A 418 11.26 -37.45 -11.71
N ASN A 419 10.79 -38.34 -12.58
CA ASN A 419 10.57 -39.77 -12.26
C ASN A 419 11.85 -40.55 -11.92
N THR A 420 13.00 -40.06 -12.34
CA THR A 420 14.30 -40.65 -12.09
C THR A 420 14.94 -40.16 -10.80
N VAL A 421 14.34 -39.21 -10.14
CA VAL A 421 14.88 -38.56 -8.93
C VAL A 421 14.31 -39.24 -7.70
N GLY A 422 14.79 -40.42 -7.40
CA GLY A 422 14.85 -40.84 -6.01
C GLY A 422 15.91 -40.02 -5.26
N ASP A 423 15.88 -40.03 -3.94
CA ASP A 423 16.93 -39.42 -3.10
C ASP A 423 18.32 -40.07 -3.26
N ILE A 424 18.49 -40.91 -4.27
CA ILE A 424 19.73 -41.60 -4.61
C ILE A 424 20.65 -40.78 -5.52
N PHE A 425 20.20 -39.65 -6.04
CA PHE A 425 20.99 -38.81 -6.93
C PHE A 425 21.30 -37.44 -6.33
N ALA A 426 22.50 -36.97 -6.59
CA ALA A 426 22.85 -35.57 -6.36
C ALA A 426 21.90 -34.64 -7.14
N ARG A 427 21.42 -33.59 -6.51
CA ARG A 427 20.48 -32.64 -7.14
C ARG A 427 20.61 -31.21 -6.64
N THR A 428 20.18 -30.30 -7.48
CA THR A 428 19.95 -28.92 -7.12
C THR A 428 18.50 -28.56 -7.43
N ILE A 429 17.82 -27.92 -6.50
CA ILE A 429 16.47 -27.36 -6.68
C ILE A 429 16.58 -25.84 -6.52
N ALA A 430 15.97 -25.08 -7.43
CA ALA A 430 15.85 -23.64 -7.31
C ALA A 430 14.40 -23.19 -7.47
N LEU A 431 13.99 -22.26 -6.64
CA LEU A 431 12.67 -21.63 -6.66
C LEU A 431 12.82 -20.13 -6.50
N GLU A 432 12.22 -19.36 -7.40
CA GLU A 432 12.09 -17.92 -7.26
C GLU A 432 10.72 -17.59 -6.68
N PHE A 433 10.67 -16.72 -5.68
CA PHE A 433 9.43 -16.35 -5.05
C PHE A 433 9.49 -14.93 -4.43
N THR A 434 8.31 -14.34 -4.29
CA THR A 434 8.03 -13.11 -3.57
C THR A 434 7.11 -13.45 -2.41
N VAL A 435 7.35 -12.92 -1.24
CA VAL A 435 6.41 -13.03 -0.11
C VAL A 435 5.80 -11.66 0.12
N ASP A 436 4.55 -11.51 -0.28
CA ASP A 436 3.84 -10.23 -0.17
C ASP A 436 3.41 -9.97 1.26
N GLN A 437 2.92 -11.03 1.91
CA GLN A 437 2.50 -10.97 3.30
C GLN A 437 2.80 -12.28 4.01
N PHE A 438 3.21 -12.17 5.25
CA PHE A 438 3.46 -13.32 6.12
C PHE A 438 3.26 -12.93 7.57
N VAL A 439 2.48 -13.73 8.29
CA VAL A 439 2.32 -13.63 9.74
C VAL A 439 2.54 -14.98 10.37
N GLN A 440 3.42 -15.04 11.37
CA GLN A 440 3.66 -16.25 12.13
C GLN A 440 2.41 -16.65 12.91
N PRO A 441 1.87 -17.87 12.73
CA PRO A 441 0.73 -18.34 13.51
C PRO A 441 1.10 -18.43 14.99
N THR A 442 0.19 -17.97 15.83
CA THR A 442 0.32 -18.05 17.31
C THR A 442 -0.17 -19.39 17.84
N THR A 443 -1.06 -20.06 17.11
CA THR A 443 -1.60 -21.39 17.41
C THR A 443 -1.56 -22.25 16.15
N GLY A 444 -1.35 -23.54 16.30
CA GLY A 444 -1.23 -24.46 15.15
C GLY A 444 0.21 -24.61 14.65
N PRO A 445 0.44 -24.99 13.40
CA PRO A 445 1.78 -25.16 12.87
C PRO A 445 2.54 -23.84 12.87
N ALA A 446 3.70 -23.84 13.49
CA ALA A 446 4.55 -22.64 13.62
C ALA A 446 5.23 -22.23 12.29
N TYR A 447 4.71 -22.66 11.16
CA TYR A 447 5.33 -22.49 9.85
C TYR A 447 4.30 -22.52 8.72
N VAL A 448 4.68 -21.98 7.59
CA VAL A 448 3.92 -22.01 6.34
C VAL A 448 4.70 -22.83 5.34
N ASP A 449 4.15 -23.98 4.97
CA ASP A 449 4.73 -24.86 3.96
C ASP A 449 4.32 -24.36 2.57
N PHE A 450 5.26 -24.22 1.65
CA PHE A 450 4.94 -23.89 0.26
C PHE A 450 5.53 -24.84 -0.78
N LEU A 451 6.47 -25.70 -0.40
CA LEU A 451 6.93 -26.82 -1.21
C LEU A 451 6.91 -28.08 -0.36
N LEU A 452 6.10 -29.05 -0.74
CA LEU A 452 5.95 -30.31 -0.04
C LEU A 452 6.10 -31.47 -1.00
N ASN A 453 6.98 -32.40 -0.66
CA ASN A 453 7.10 -33.69 -1.35
C ASN A 453 6.49 -34.79 -0.46
N VAL A 454 5.38 -35.39 -0.90
CA VAL A 454 4.65 -36.39 -0.12
C VAL A 454 5.42 -37.70 -0.05
N GLY A 455 5.67 -38.21 1.16
CA GLY A 455 6.36 -39.48 1.43
C GLY A 455 7.78 -39.37 1.95
N ALA A 456 8.50 -38.29 1.61
CA ALA A 456 9.72 -37.86 2.28
C ALA A 456 9.59 -36.39 2.56
N ARG A 457 9.80 -35.98 3.79
CA ARG A 457 9.66 -34.57 4.18
C ARG A 457 10.77 -33.75 3.53
N ASN A 458 10.43 -33.03 2.46
CA ASN A 458 11.29 -32.07 1.76
C ASN A 458 10.57 -30.74 1.66
N ASP A 459 10.22 -30.20 2.81
CA ASP A 459 9.42 -28.99 2.89
C ASP A 459 10.32 -27.76 2.80
N ILE A 460 9.91 -26.74 2.08
CA ILE A 460 10.43 -25.37 2.21
C ILE A 460 9.41 -24.57 3.01
N ILE A 461 9.85 -23.96 4.10
CA ILE A 461 8.97 -23.43 5.12
C ILE A 461 9.39 -22.02 5.48
N LEU A 462 8.43 -21.10 5.51
CA LEU A 462 8.60 -19.77 6.10
C LEU A 462 8.37 -19.84 7.61
N ARG A 463 9.28 -19.28 8.39
CA ARG A 463 9.18 -19.27 9.85
C ARG A 463 9.47 -17.89 10.43
N GLY A 464 8.43 -17.19 10.86
CA GLY A 464 8.51 -15.82 11.37
C GLY A 464 9.12 -15.69 12.76
N VAL A 465 8.83 -16.61 13.69
CA VAL A 465 9.29 -16.53 15.11
C VAL A 465 10.80 -16.44 15.23
N SER A 466 11.52 -17.06 14.32
CA SER A 466 13.00 -17.06 14.32
C SER A 466 13.55 -16.30 13.13
N ASN A 467 12.72 -15.61 12.36
CA ASN A 467 13.13 -14.97 11.10
C ASN A 467 13.97 -15.93 10.23
N GLN A 468 13.42 -17.10 9.95
CA GLN A 468 14.13 -18.16 9.27
C GLN A 468 13.37 -18.64 8.04
N LEU A 469 14.11 -19.00 6.99
CA LEU A 469 13.66 -19.88 5.94
C LEU A 469 14.20 -21.27 6.23
N ILE A 470 13.31 -22.23 6.42
CA ILE A 470 13.69 -23.59 6.78
C ILE A 470 13.40 -24.52 5.63
N SER A 471 14.35 -25.37 5.30
CA SER A 471 14.12 -26.51 4.45
C SER A 471 14.27 -27.78 5.26
N TYR A 472 13.24 -28.60 5.27
CA TYR A 472 13.28 -29.91 5.91
C TYR A 472 13.60 -30.99 4.89
N ARG A 473 14.39 -31.97 5.32
CA ARG A 473 14.56 -33.21 4.64
C ARG A 473 14.55 -34.35 5.66
N SER A 474 13.61 -35.29 5.52
CA SER A 474 13.48 -36.42 6.44
C SER A 474 13.31 -35.96 7.92
N SER A 475 14.25 -36.29 8.78
CA SER A 475 14.21 -35.99 10.22
C SER A 475 14.93 -34.70 10.60
N GLY A 476 15.49 -33.97 9.64
CA GLY A 476 16.31 -32.78 9.94
C GLY A 476 16.15 -31.61 8.98
N GLY A 477 16.06 -30.41 9.52
CA GLY A 477 15.96 -29.17 8.75
C GLY A 477 17.28 -28.40 8.70
N ILE A 478 17.48 -27.68 7.61
CA ILE A 478 18.45 -26.58 7.53
C ILE A 478 17.67 -25.26 7.68
N ALA A 479 18.15 -24.40 8.54
CA ALA A 479 17.51 -23.10 8.79
C ALA A 479 18.44 -21.97 8.33
N ILE A 480 18.01 -21.18 7.37
CA ILE A 480 18.69 -19.97 6.96
C ILE A 480 18.20 -18.84 7.88
N PRO A 481 19.08 -18.26 8.70
CA PRO A 481 18.69 -17.27 9.71
C PRO A 481 18.52 -15.87 9.12
N ASN A 482 17.90 -14.98 9.90
CA ASN A 482 17.80 -13.56 9.60
C ASN A 482 17.12 -13.26 8.26
N VAL A 483 16.05 -13.95 7.96
CA VAL A 483 15.17 -13.67 6.82
C VAL A 483 14.11 -12.67 7.26
N THR A 484 14.05 -11.53 6.59
CA THR A 484 13.03 -10.50 6.88
C THR A 484 11.83 -10.70 5.96
N TYR A 485 10.65 -10.74 6.53
CA TYR A 485 9.38 -10.82 5.82
C TYR A 485 8.59 -9.51 5.95
N PRO A 486 7.82 -9.07 4.96
CA PRO A 486 7.76 -9.59 3.60
C PRO A 486 9.04 -9.31 2.81
N PHE A 487 9.18 -9.87 1.62
CA PHE A 487 10.28 -9.56 0.70
C PHE A 487 9.85 -9.69 -0.75
N ASN A 488 10.45 -8.85 -1.59
CA ASN A 488 10.32 -8.93 -3.03
C ASN A 488 11.13 -10.13 -3.56
N LYS A 489 10.99 -10.41 -4.84
CA LYS A 489 11.65 -11.47 -5.60
C LYS A 489 13.02 -11.89 -5.04
N LYS A 490 13.10 -13.14 -4.59
CA LYS A 490 14.33 -13.80 -4.16
C LYS A 490 14.37 -15.23 -4.66
N ILE A 491 15.59 -15.78 -4.78
CA ILE A 491 15.80 -17.15 -5.19
C ILE A 491 16.28 -17.97 -4.00
N TYR A 492 15.58 -19.04 -3.73
CA TYR A 492 16.05 -20.11 -2.84
C TYR A 492 16.67 -21.23 -3.67
N VAL A 493 17.83 -21.71 -3.27
CA VAL A 493 18.48 -22.87 -3.88
C VAL A 493 18.80 -23.88 -2.81
N GLN A 494 18.52 -25.15 -3.10
CA GLN A 494 18.90 -26.29 -2.27
C GLN A 494 19.73 -27.26 -3.08
N THR A 495 20.90 -27.63 -2.58
CA THR A 495 21.69 -28.71 -3.11
C THR A 495 21.64 -29.91 -2.18
N VAL A 496 21.62 -31.10 -2.74
CA VAL A 496 21.69 -32.38 -2.01
C VAL A 496 22.83 -33.19 -2.60
N ASP A 497 23.87 -33.40 -1.80
CA ASP A 497 25.03 -34.21 -2.18
C ASP A 497 24.92 -35.60 -1.52
N VAL A 498 24.48 -36.57 -2.30
CA VAL A 498 24.29 -37.95 -1.84
C VAL A 498 25.63 -38.66 -1.61
N ALA A 499 26.65 -38.33 -2.39
CA ALA A 499 27.97 -38.93 -2.28
C ALA A 499 28.73 -38.46 -1.02
N ASN A 500 28.40 -37.26 -0.52
CA ASN A 500 29.01 -36.68 0.66
C ASN A 500 28.04 -36.71 1.84
N ASP A 501 27.80 -37.89 2.40
CA ASP A 501 26.98 -38.11 3.60
C ASP A 501 25.59 -37.44 3.52
N ASN A 502 24.99 -37.42 2.34
CA ASN A 502 23.73 -36.75 2.08
C ASN A 502 23.71 -35.29 2.58
N THR A 503 24.81 -34.59 2.39
CA THR A 503 24.93 -33.18 2.77
C THR A 503 23.93 -32.32 2.00
N VAL A 504 23.15 -31.54 2.74
CA VAL A 504 22.19 -30.58 2.21
C VAL A 504 22.71 -29.17 2.48
N VAL A 505 22.74 -28.34 1.44
CA VAL A 505 23.06 -26.91 1.58
C VAL A 505 21.90 -26.09 1.04
N GLY A 506 21.40 -25.16 1.85
CA GLY A 506 20.43 -24.15 1.43
C GLY A 506 21.10 -22.81 1.21
N TYR A 507 20.76 -22.14 0.14
CA TYR A 507 21.23 -20.79 -0.21
C TYR A 507 20.04 -19.86 -0.37
N PHE A 508 20.11 -18.70 0.26
CA PHE A 508 19.09 -17.66 0.14
C PHE A 508 19.67 -16.29 0.49
N ASP A 509 19.48 -15.31 -0.40
CA ASP A 509 19.85 -13.92 -0.15
C ASP A 509 21.32 -13.74 0.31
N GLY A 510 22.25 -14.40 -0.37
CA GLY A 510 23.68 -14.36 -0.03
C GLY A 510 24.08 -15.14 1.23
N LYS A 511 23.13 -15.83 1.87
CA LYS A 511 23.38 -16.67 3.04
C LYS A 511 23.31 -18.14 2.66
N SER A 512 24.04 -18.97 3.39
CA SER A 512 23.96 -20.43 3.25
C SER A 512 23.98 -21.14 4.59
N THR A 513 23.38 -22.30 4.64
CA THR A 513 23.42 -23.20 5.80
C THR A 513 23.59 -24.64 5.31
N THR A 514 24.44 -25.38 5.98
CA THR A 514 24.79 -26.75 5.63
C THR A 514 24.40 -27.72 6.73
N ARG A 515 23.95 -28.91 6.36
CA ARG A 515 23.76 -30.04 7.26
C ARG A 515 24.16 -31.34 6.57
N ALA A 516 24.98 -32.13 7.24
CA ALA A 516 25.36 -33.46 6.86
C ALA A 516 24.55 -34.55 7.59
N GLY A 517 24.65 -35.80 7.18
CA GLY A 517 24.06 -36.94 7.87
C GLY A 517 22.54 -37.07 7.73
N ASN A 518 21.95 -36.44 6.70
CA ASN A 518 20.52 -36.61 6.43
C ASN A 518 20.32 -37.96 5.70
N ALA A 519 19.78 -38.95 6.41
CA ALA A 519 19.48 -40.25 5.80
C ALA A 519 18.62 -40.05 4.54
N PRO A 520 18.96 -40.69 3.41
CA PRO A 520 18.12 -40.60 2.23
C PRO A 520 16.80 -41.32 2.54
N THR A 521 15.75 -40.59 2.64
CA THR A 521 14.40 -41.11 2.59
C THR A 521 13.85 -40.77 1.23
N GLY A 522 14.31 -41.49 0.23
CA GLY A 522 13.75 -41.33 -1.10
C GLY A 522 12.27 -41.67 -1.09
N PRO A 523 11.47 -41.09 -2.00
CA PRO A 523 10.15 -41.60 -2.25
C PRO A 523 10.31 -43.07 -2.63
N THR A 524 9.81 -43.93 -1.77
CA THR A 524 9.81 -45.37 -2.02
C THR A 524 8.83 -45.77 -3.12
N SER A 525 8.12 -44.80 -3.70
CA SER A 525 7.17 -45.03 -4.78
C SER A 525 7.22 -43.88 -5.81
N SER A 526 7.03 -44.25 -7.07
CA SER A 526 6.88 -43.36 -8.24
C SER A 526 5.64 -42.45 -8.18
N SER A 527 4.92 -42.39 -7.06
CA SER A 527 3.66 -41.70 -6.89
C SER A 527 3.75 -40.36 -6.15
N THR A 528 4.95 -39.90 -5.83
CA THR A 528 5.15 -38.72 -5.01
C THR A 528 5.11 -37.45 -5.88
N SER A 529 4.18 -36.56 -5.61
CA SER A 529 4.06 -35.26 -6.30
C SER A 529 4.75 -34.14 -5.55
N ILE A 530 5.32 -33.17 -6.28
CA ILE A 530 5.73 -31.90 -5.73
C ILE A 530 4.47 -31.03 -5.60
N ARG A 531 4.23 -30.50 -4.43
CA ARG A 531 3.08 -29.64 -4.14
C ARG A 531 3.53 -28.30 -3.64
N PHE A 532 2.94 -27.26 -4.18
CA PHE A 532 2.99 -25.91 -3.62
C PHE A 532 1.66 -25.64 -2.96
N ASN A 533 1.69 -25.50 -1.66
CA ASN A 533 0.52 -25.22 -0.84
C ASN A 533 0.57 -23.80 -0.35
N SER A 534 -0.60 -23.25 -0.08
CA SER A 534 -0.73 -22.03 0.68
C SER A 534 -1.63 -22.26 1.89
N ASN A 535 -1.40 -21.49 2.92
CA ASN A 535 -2.29 -21.42 4.09
C ASN A 535 -2.66 -19.97 4.38
N SER A 536 -3.56 -19.74 5.32
CA SER A 536 -4.11 -18.42 5.63
C SER A 536 -3.12 -17.46 6.35
N PHE A 537 -1.83 -17.81 6.40
CA PHE A 537 -0.80 -17.01 7.06
C PHE A 537 0.21 -16.39 6.08
N ALA A 538 0.11 -16.71 4.80
CA ALA A 538 0.97 -16.14 3.77
C ALA A 538 0.23 -15.88 2.47
N VAL A 539 0.59 -14.78 1.82
CA VAL A 539 0.31 -14.48 0.41
C VAL A 539 1.66 -14.37 -0.28
N TYR A 540 1.85 -15.17 -1.32
CA TYR A 540 3.14 -15.21 -2.01
C TYR A 540 2.98 -15.56 -3.50
N HIS A 541 3.98 -15.16 -4.28
CA HIS A 541 4.11 -15.53 -5.70
C HIS A 541 5.27 -16.46 -5.89
N ILE A 542 5.12 -17.44 -6.79
CA ILE A 542 6.17 -18.37 -7.19
C ILE A 542 6.41 -18.32 -8.68
N ARG A 543 7.66 -18.50 -9.07
CA ARG A 543 8.08 -18.68 -10.45
C ARG A 543 9.43 -19.38 -10.56
N ASN A 544 9.80 -19.74 -11.77
CA ASN A 544 11.10 -20.32 -12.10
C ASN A 544 11.50 -21.50 -11.20
N PHE A 545 10.55 -22.42 -10.97
CA PHE A 545 10.89 -23.67 -10.29
C PHE A 545 11.73 -24.55 -11.22
N ARG A 546 12.94 -24.93 -10.77
CA ARG A 546 13.93 -25.65 -11.56
C ARG A 546 14.57 -26.76 -10.74
N ILE A 547 14.86 -27.88 -11.40
CA ILE A 547 15.60 -29.00 -10.82
C ILE A 547 16.74 -29.40 -11.78
N TRP A 548 17.92 -29.62 -11.25
CA TRP A 548 19.06 -30.21 -11.91
C TRP A 548 19.40 -31.55 -11.21
N HIS A 549 19.61 -32.63 -11.98
CA HIS A 549 20.05 -33.93 -11.47
C HIS A 549 21.57 -33.95 -11.27
N ARG A 550 22.09 -32.86 -10.78
CA ARG A 550 23.50 -32.64 -10.44
C ARG A 550 23.63 -31.54 -9.42
N LEU A 551 24.79 -31.49 -8.79
CA LEU A 551 25.15 -30.32 -7.97
C LEU A 551 25.56 -29.18 -8.91
N LEU A 552 25.00 -28.03 -8.72
CA LEU A 552 25.52 -26.80 -9.29
C LEU A 552 26.68 -26.28 -8.45
N THR A 553 27.68 -25.73 -9.10
CA THR A 553 28.76 -24.98 -8.41
C THR A 553 28.21 -23.71 -7.77
N LEU A 554 28.92 -23.17 -6.79
CA LEU A 554 28.53 -21.90 -6.17
C LEU A 554 28.45 -20.77 -7.20
N ASN A 555 29.33 -20.78 -8.22
CA ASN A 555 29.31 -19.81 -9.31
C ASN A 555 28.03 -19.92 -10.15
N GLN A 556 27.64 -21.15 -10.49
CA GLN A 556 26.39 -21.41 -11.20
C GLN A 556 25.16 -21.01 -10.36
N ILE A 557 25.15 -21.27 -9.05
CA ILE A 557 24.10 -20.86 -8.13
C ILE A 557 23.99 -19.34 -8.08
N ASN A 558 25.11 -18.64 -7.96
CA ASN A 558 25.15 -17.18 -7.96
C ASN A 558 24.71 -16.57 -9.31
N GLY A 559 24.83 -17.34 -10.40
CA GLY A 559 24.37 -16.97 -11.74
C GLY A 559 22.86 -17.14 -11.98
N LEU A 560 22.11 -17.78 -11.08
CA LEU A 560 20.67 -18.03 -11.24
C LEU A 560 19.77 -16.80 -11.04
N ARG A 561 20.30 -15.60 -10.97
CA ARG A 561 19.60 -14.35 -10.70
C ARG A 561 18.56 -13.98 -11.75
#